data_130b6a4b188c50c58aa1865e6cd2c157
#
_entry.id   130b6a4b188c50c58aa1865e6cd2c157
#
_cell.length_a   1.000
_cell.length_b   1.000
_cell.length_c   1.000
_cell.angle_alpha   90.00
_cell.angle_beta   90.00
_cell.angle_gamma   90.00
#
_symmetry.space_group_name_H-M   'P 1'
#
loop_
_entity.id
_entity.type
_entity.pdbx_description
1 polymer ?
#
loop_
_entity_poly.entity_id
_entity_poly.type
_entity_poly.pdbx_seq_one_letter_code
_entity_poly.pdbx_strand_id
1 'polypeptide(L)'
;MKPFAVILLAFYALTMSAVPAKRERCTLVLADGRSVVATAMGDELVHYYLTDDGKYLQCSGDGVAHFVEPNALQKRWQTKVAKRQNFRAKKLASRQKKSQGSMTGSKRGLVILVQFPQTPFYYTNADFQRLFNEEGYTDDINFGSVHDYFLDASYGQFDFSFDVVGPITMSNPLSYYGKNNNNGDDSYPATMVAEAVQQIDPEVDFSQYDWDRDGVVEQIFVVHSGYDEAQNTRATSYIWSHAWTLTEALEEGDGEGPITVDGVVVDSYATSAELGGRTGTTTLSGIGTACHEFSHCFGLPDFYDTVGNSFGMDKWSLMDYGCYNGDGGIPVGFTSYERWFCGWLEPTELHNPLEVTDMPALTSEPIAYILRNSGKSDEYYLLENRQPESWDGEIAAHGLLVLHVDYDETAWTENTVNTVRNHQRMTIVPADNILYSFSLSGDTWPGTTGKTELSDYSTPTWGLFNENTDGQKLMNHSITEIAESEDGLISFIFDDEELGIRDVNANHNVNKAIYNLSGQRLCKPQKGINIINGKLYYEKD
;
A
#
# COMPACT_ATOMS: atom_id res chain seq x y z
N MET A 1 -30.65 -6.98 30.65
CA MET A 1 -29.97 -6.04 29.72
C MET A 1 -29.15 -6.91 28.81
N LYS A 2 -29.46 -6.98 27.53
CA LYS A 2 -28.68 -7.75 26.55
C LYS A 2 -27.57 -6.80 26.04
N PRO A 3 -26.32 -7.26 25.85
CA PRO A 3 -25.31 -6.41 25.24
C PRO A 3 -25.66 -6.21 23.76
N PHE A 4 -25.72 -4.95 23.33
CA PHE A 4 -25.75 -4.59 21.92
C PHE A 4 -24.33 -4.83 21.38
N ALA A 5 -24.17 -5.84 20.55
CA ALA A 5 -23.01 -5.94 19.68
C ALA A 5 -23.13 -4.85 18.62
N VAL A 6 -22.24 -3.87 18.66
CA VAL A 6 -22.04 -2.92 17.56
C VAL A 6 -21.29 -3.67 16.49
N ILE A 7 -22.02 -4.14 15.47
CA ILE A 7 -21.40 -4.69 14.25
C ILE A 7 -20.97 -3.49 13.43
N LEU A 8 -19.66 -3.23 13.39
CA LEU A 8 -19.06 -2.33 12.40
C LEU A 8 -19.26 -2.98 11.02
N LEU A 9 -20.09 -2.36 10.22
CA LEU A 9 -20.30 -2.73 8.81
C LEU A 9 -19.36 -1.86 7.98
N ALA A 10 -18.24 -2.40 7.58
CA ALA A 10 -17.37 -1.79 6.59
C ALA A 10 -18.06 -1.82 5.20
N PHE A 11 -18.07 -0.70 4.54
CA PHE A 11 -18.54 -0.54 3.16
C PHE A 11 -17.33 -0.63 2.25
N TYR A 12 -17.33 -1.56 1.30
CA TYR A 12 -16.36 -1.56 0.22
C TYR A 12 -16.98 -0.93 -1.02
N ALA A 13 -16.49 0.20 -1.41
CA ALA A 13 -16.57 0.66 -2.79
C ALA A 13 -15.30 0.10 -3.47
N LEU A 14 -15.47 -0.69 -4.52
CA LEU A 14 -14.35 -1.06 -5.38
C LEU A 14 -13.72 0.23 -5.91
N THR A 15 -12.48 0.46 -5.55
CA THR A 15 -11.72 1.64 -5.93
C THR A 15 -11.02 1.36 -7.24
N MET A 16 -10.93 2.35 -8.12
CA MET A 16 -9.91 2.31 -9.17
C MET A 16 -8.55 2.43 -8.51
N SER A 17 -7.68 1.55 -8.87
CA SER A 17 -6.32 1.49 -8.37
C SER A 17 -5.44 0.89 -9.44
N ALA A 18 -4.18 1.23 -9.44
CA ALA A 18 -3.20 0.65 -10.32
C ALA A 18 -1.83 0.67 -9.67
N VAL A 19 -0.95 -0.18 -10.13
CA VAL A 19 0.45 -0.09 -9.73
C VAL A 19 1.01 1.31 -10.05
N PRO A 20 1.79 1.92 -9.16
CA PRO A 20 2.46 3.18 -9.43
C PRO A 20 3.48 3.00 -10.56
N ALA A 21 3.79 4.06 -11.30
CA ALA A 21 4.87 4.04 -12.30
C ALA A 21 6.15 3.51 -11.69
N LYS A 22 6.77 2.50 -12.27
CA LYS A 22 8.09 2.03 -11.82
C LYS A 22 9.07 3.19 -11.88
N ARG A 23 9.64 3.60 -10.73
CA ARG A 23 10.53 4.77 -10.60
C ARG A 23 11.86 4.55 -11.33
N GLU A 24 11.80 4.49 -12.66
CA GLU A 24 12.98 4.38 -13.50
C GLU A 24 13.42 5.74 -14.04
N ARG A 25 14.72 5.97 -14.04
CA ARG A 25 15.31 7.13 -14.72
C ARG A 25 15.36 6.88 -16.21
N CYS A 26 14.76 7.76 -16.97
CA CYS A 26 14.75 7.68 -18.43
C CYS A 26 15.22 9.00 -19.07
N THR A 27 15.64 8.91 -20.33
CA THR A 27 15.95 10.08 -21.14
C THR A 27 14.79 10.37 -22.06
N LEU A 28 14.21 11.55 -21.91
CA LEU A 28 13.09 12.05 -22.72
C LEU A 28 13.60 13.02 -23.77
N VAL A 29 12.92 13.09 -24.92
CA VAL A 29 13.24 14.02 -26.00
C VAL A 29 12.16 15.10 -26.08
N LEU A 30 12.57 16.37 -26.00
CA LEU A 30 11.69 17.52 -26.13
C LEU A 30 11.42 17.85 -27.60
N ALA A 31 10.37 18.64 -27.87
CA ALA A 31 10.01 19.07 -29.23
C ALA A 31 11.12 19.84 -29.98
N ASP A 32 12.07 20.45 -29.25
CA ASP A 32 13.23 21.13 -29.83
C ASP A 32 14.44 20.21 -30.05
N GLY A 33 14.29 18.89 -29.81
CA GLY A 33 15.34 17.86 -29.98
C GLY A 33 16.30 17.74 -28.81
N ARG A 34 16.17 18.53 -27.73
CA ARG A 34 16.97 18.36 -26.52
C ARG A 34 16.55 17.13 -25.73
N SER A 35 17.52 16.49 -25.09
CA SER A 35 17.27 15.38 -24.19
C SER A 35 17.28 15.84 -22.74
N VAL A 36 16.33 15.32 -21.95
CA VAL A 36 16.20 15.58 -20.51
C VAL A 36 16.12 14.25 -19.76
N VAL A 37 16.87 14.12 -18.66
CA VAL A 37 16.78 12.95 -17.77
C VAL A 37 15.73 13.25 -16.70
N ALA A 38 14.82 12.32 -16.51
CA ALA A 38 13.74 12.42 -15.52
C ALA A 38 13.36 11.04 -14.99
N THR A 39 12.65 11.00 -13.88
CA THR A 39 12.12 9.79 -13.24
C THR A 39 10.61 9.70 -13.50
N ALA A 40 10.13 8.54 -13.91
CA ALA A 40 8.69 8.30 -14.06
C ALA A 40 7.99 8.29 -12.70
N MET A 41 6.82 8.92 -12.62
CA MET A 41 6.03 9.14 -11.41
C MET A 41 4.53 9.08 -11.74
N GLY A 42 3.73 8.78 -10.70
CA GLY A 42 2.27 8.79 -10.82
C GLY A 42 1.71 7.40 -11.08
N ASP A 43 0.48 7.35 -11.58
CA ASP A 43 -0.31 6.15 -11.81
C ASP A 43 -1.14 6.28 -13.10
N GLU A 44 -2.10 5.40 -13.32
CA GLU A 44 -3.03 5.42 -14.46
C GLU A 44 -3.89 6.70 -14.51
N LEU A 45 -4.09 7.35 -13.36
CA LEU A 45 -4.88 8.58 -13.30
C LEU A 45 -4.13 9.77 -13.86
N VAL A 46 -2.92 9.96 -13.36
CA VAL A 46 -2.05 11.06 -13.77
C VAL A 46 -0.60 10.64 -13.63
N HIS A 47 0.03 10.27 -14.73
CA HIS A 47 1.47 10.00 -14.75
C HIS A 47 2.24 11.17 -15.39
N TYR A 48 3.47 11.32 -14.94
CA TYR A 48 4.37 12.40 -15.33
C TYR A 48 5.82 11.99 -15.09
N TYR A 49 6.75 12.84 -15.52
CA TYR A 49 8.17 12.65 -15.24
C TYR A 49 8.70 13.82 -14.42
N LEU A 50 9.50 13.51 -13.43
CA LEU A 50 10.13 14.50 -12.54
C LEU A 50 11.64 14.58 -12.83
N THR A 51 12.12 15.76 -13.18
CA THR A 51 13.56 16.01 -13.36
C THR A 51 14.26 16.21 -12.01
N ASP A 52 15.59 16.04 -11.98
CA ASP A 52 16.38 16.27 -10.77
C ASP A 52 16.31 17.73 -10.26
N ASP A 53 16.00 18.68 -11.14
CA ASP A 53 15.79 20.11 -10.79
C ASP A 53 14.30 20.42 -10.46
N GLY A 54 13.48 19.40 -10.28
CA GLY A 54 12.08 19.51 -9.80
C GLY A 54 11.07 19.99 -10.84
N LYS A 55 11.38 19.87 -12.15
CA LYS A 55 10.45 20.19 -13.21
C LYS A 55 9.63 18.98 -13.63
N TYR A 56 8.39 19.23 -14.00
CA TYR A 56 7.43 18.21 -14.41
C TYR A 56 7.34 18.15 -15.94
N LEU A 57 7.29 16.94 -16.49
CA LEU A 57 7.11 16.68 -17.92
C LEU A 57 6.00 15.65 -18.14
N GLN A 58 5.34 15.72 -19.28
CA GLN A 58 4.49 14.64 -19.82
C GLN A 58 4.92 14.32 -21.25
N CYS A 59 4.68 13.08 -21.68
CA CYS A 59 4.84 12.66 -23.06
C CYS A 59 3.49 12.70 -23.77
N SER A 60 3.46 13.29 -24.97
CA SER A 60 2.33 13.18 -25.88
C SER A 60 2.35 11.82 -26.59
N GLY A 61 1.21 11.42 -27.18
CA GLY A 61 1.05 10.13 -27.86
C GLY A 61 2.00 9.85 -29.04
N ASP A 62 2.83 10.84 -29.42
CA ASP A 62 3.94 10.71 -30.38
C ASP A 62 5.31 10.50 -29.68
N GLY A 63 5.32 10.38 -28.33
CA GLY A 63 6.52 10.18 -27.53
C GLY A 63 7.37 11.43 -27.28
N VAL A 64 6.87 12.62 -27.65
CA VAL A 64 7.57 13.90 -27.43
C VAL A 64 7.23 14.43 -26.04
N ALA A 65 8.27 14.72 -25.24
CA ALA A 65 8.09 15.28 -23.91
C ALA A 65 7.92 16.80 -23.93
N HIS A 66 7.08 17.31 -23.05
CA HIS A 66 6.86 18.74 -22.85
C HIS A 66 6.75 19.06 -21.36
N PHE A 67 7.19 20.25 -20.96
CA PHE A 67 7.06 20.72 -19.59
C PHE A 67 5.60 21.01 -19.26
N VAL A 68 5.19 20.63 -18.06
CA VAL A 68 3.83 20.88 -17.53
C VAL A 68 3.92 21.57 -16.17
N GLU A 69 2.91 22.40 -15.87
CA GLU A 69 2.83 23.04 -14.58
C GLU A 69 2.27 22.07 -13.53
N PRO A 70 2.88 21.95 -12.33
CA PRO A 70 2.39 21.07 -11.26
C PRO A 70 0.90 21.27 -10.94
N ASN A 71 0.45 22.53 -10.90
CA ASN A 71 -0.95 22.87 -10.66
C ASN A 71 -1.91 22.32 -11.73
N ALA A 72 -1.44 22.15 -12.97
CA ALA A 72 -2.26 21.57 -14.04
C ALA A 72 -2.45 20.07 -13.83
N LEU A 73 -1.41 19.35 -13.42
CA LEU A 73 -1.48 17.93 -13.05
C LEU A 73 -2.41 17.73 -11.85
N GLN A 74 -2.21 18.52 -10.80
CA GLN A 74 -3.05 18.47 -9.60
C GLN A 74 -4.53 18.76 -9.91
N LYS A 75 -4.81 19.77 -10.73
CA LYS A 75 -6.19 20.07 -11.14
C LYS A 75 -6.81 18.94 -11.94
N ARG A 76 -6.04 18.31 -12.82
CA ARG A 76 -6.50 17.18 -13.62
C ARG A 76 -6.84 15.99 -12.72
N TRP A 77 -5.95 15.65 -11.79
CA TRP A 77 -6.19 14.63 -10.78
C TRP A 77 -7.46 14.94 -9.96
N GLN A 78 -7.59 16.16 -9.39
CA GLN A 78 -8.77 16.58 -8.64
C GLN A 78 -10.05 16.43 -9.47
N THR A 79 -9.99 16.72 -10.77
CA THR A 79 -11.14 16.57 -11.67
C THR A 79 -11.53 15.10 -11.83
N LYS A 80 -10.56 14.20 -11.99
CA LYS A 80 -10.80 12.76 -12.11
C LYS A 80 -11.35 12.18 -10.81
N VAL A 81 -10.74 12.50 -9.67
CA VAL A 81 -11.22 12.07 -8.35
C VAL A 81 -12.63 12.60 -8.06
N ALA A 82 -12.91 13.89 -8.34
CA ALA A 82 -14.24 14.46 -8.12
C ALA A 82 -15.33 13.81 -8.98
N LYS A 83 -15.02 13.42 -10.22
CA LYS A 83 -15.96 12.64 -11.06
C LYS A 83 -16.27 11.28 -10.41
N ARG A 84 -15.24 10.57 -9.94
CA ARG A 84 -15.37 9.29 -9.26
C ARG A 84 -16.18 9.40 -7.97
N GLN A 85 -15.92 10.41 -7.14
CA GLN A 85 -16.67 10.68 -5.91
C GLN A 85 -18.16 10.90 -6.17
N ASN A 86 -18.51 11.70 -7.17
CA ASN A 86 -19.90 11.92 -7.54
C ASN A 86 -20.62 10.65 -8.02
N PHE A 87 -19.89 9.77 -8.70
CA PHE A 87 -20.41 8.49 -9.14
C PHE A 87 -20.62 7.53 -7.96
N ARG A 88 -19.64 7.41 -7.09
CA ARG A 88 -19.67 6.57 -5.89
C ARG A 88 -20.78 6.99 -4.93
N ALA A 89 -20.97 8.27 -4.70
CA ALA A 89 -22.08 8.78 -3.89
C ALA A 89 -23.45 8.35 -4.44
N LYS A 90 -23.63 8.32 -5.75
CA LYS A 90 -24.85 7.82 -6.40
C LYS A 90 -25.00 6.30 -6.26
N LYS A 91 -23.90 5.54 -6.40
CA LYS A 91 -23.87 4.08 -6.27
C LYS A 91 -24.13 3.63 -4.83
N LEU A 92 -23.54 4.32 -3.83
CA LEU A 92 -23.79 4.08 -2.41
C LEU A 92 -25.25 4.31 -2.02
N ALA A 93 -25.91 5.32 -2.56
CA ALA A 93 -27.32 5.59 -2.34
C ALA A 93 -28.26 4.50 -2.91
N SER A 94 -27.80 3.72 -3.88
CA SER A 94 -28.56 2.67 -4.56
C SER A 94 -28.30 1.25 -4.04
N ARG A 95 -27.22 1.03 -3.29
CA ARG A 95 -26.87 -0.31 -2.75
C ARG A 95 -27.44 -0.51 -1.35
N GLN A 96 -28.19 -1.60 -1.15
CA GLN A 96 -28.44 -2.13 0.19
C GLN A 96 -27.11 -2.63 0.79
N LYS A 97 -26.95 -2.49 2.12
CA LYS A 97 -25.79 -2.99 2.86
C LYS A 97 -25.57 -4.48 2.57
N LYS A 98 -24.47 -4.80 1.89
CA LYS A 98 -24.06 -6.18 1.65
C LYS A 98 -23.02 -6.60 2.69
N SER A 99 -23.05 -7.87 3.09
CA SER A 99 -21.96 -8.48 3.84
C SER A 99 -20.79 -8.70 2.88
N GLN A 100 -19.60 -8.36 3.32
CA GLN A 100 -18.38 -8.68 2.58
C GLN A 100 -18.23 -10.21 2.53
N GLY A 101 -17.80 -10.76 1.39
CA GLY A 101 -17.35 -12.13 1.27
C GLY A 101 -16.20 -12.42 2.26
N SER A 102 -16.19 -13.60 2.87
CA SER A 102 -15.11 -13.99 3.77
C SER A 102 -13.80 -14.12 3.00
N MET A 103 -12.76 -13.43 3.45
CA MET A 103 -11.38 -13.58 2.95
C MET A 103 -10.72 -14.84 3.56
N THR A 104 -11.48 -15.90 3.73
CA THR A 104 -11.02 -17.20 4.25
C THR A 104 -11.61 -18.35 3.46
N GLY A 105 -10.99 -19.54 3.60
CA GLY A 105 -11.37 -20.74 2.87
C GLY A 105 -10.95 -20.67 1.40
N SER A 106 -11.42 -21.62 0.61
CA SER A 106 -11.05 -21.71 -0.81
C SER A 106 -11.91 -20.78 -1.67
N LYS A 107 -11.26 -19.99 -2.50
CA LYS A 107 -11.86 -19.09 -3.50
C LYS A 107 -11.24 -19.33 -4.86
N ARG A 108 -11.99 -18.98 -5.91
CA ARG A 108 -11.50 -19.09 -7.29
C ARG A 108 -11.45 -17.70 -7.92
N GLY A 109 -10.35 -17.39 -8.59
CA GLY A 109 -10.18 -16.23 -9.46
C GLY A 109 -10.22 -16.63 -10.92
N LEU A 110 -10.70 -15.75 -11.79
CA LEU A 110 -10.67 -15.92 -13.23
C LEU A 110 -9.57 -15.09 -13.86
N VAL A 111 -8.67 -15.73 -14.59
CA VAL A 111 -7.60 -15.08 -15.37
C VAL A 111 -7.85 -15.34 -16.86
N ILE A 112 -8.06 -14.28 -17.63
CA ILE A 112 -8.30 -14.35 -19.08
C ILE A 112 -7.05 -13.88 -19.80
N LEU A 113 -6.46 -14.73 -20.63
CA LEU A 113 -5.33 -14.38 -21.46
C LEU A 113 -5.82 -13.76 -22.78
N VAL A 114 -5.41 -12.54 -23.08
CA VAL A 114 -5.74 -11.85 -24.33
C VAL A 114 -4.49 -11.52 -25.13
N GLN A 115 -4.53 -11.76 -26.44
CA GLN A 115 -3.47 -11.38 -27.36
C GLN A 115 -4.00 -10.51 -28.49
N PHE A 116 -3.11 -9.80 -29.16
CA PHE A 116 -3.48 -8.91 -30.25
C PHE A 116 -2.96 -9.44 -31.60
N PRO A 117 -3.59 -9.09 -32.73
CA PRO A 117 -3.24 -9.66 -34.05
C PRO A 117 -1.76 -9.56 -34.42
N GLN A 118 -1.05 -8.51 -33.97
CA GLN A 118 0.38 -8.29 -34.25
C GLN A 118 1.29 -8.50 -33.03
N THR A 119 0.70 -8.84 -31.88
CA THR A 119 1.40 -9.06 -30.62
C THR A 119 0.88 -10.35 -29.99
N PRO A 120 1.28 -11.53 -30.48
CA PRO A 120 0.93 -12.79 -29.84
C PRO A 120 1.69 -12.95 -28.53
N PHE A 121 1.21 -13.84 -27.65
CA PHE A 121 1.93 -14.24 -26.46
C PHE A 121 3.28 -14.87 -26.80
N TYR A 122 4.28 -14.57 -25.97
CA TYR A 122 5.57 -15.26 -25.96
C TYR A 122 5.48 -16.56 -25.15
N TYR A 123 4.75 -16.54 -24.04
CA TYR A 123 4.51 -17.67 -23.14
C TYR A 123 3.18 -18.38 -23.47
N THR A 124 3.06 -19.62 -22.99
CA THR A 124 1.86 -20.44 -23.21
C THR A 124 0.86 -20.33 -22.07
N ASN A 125 -0.39 -20.75 -22.28
CA ASN A 125 -1.38 -20.86 -21.20
C ASN A 125 -0.85 -21.71 -20.03
N ALA A 126 -0.11 -22.79 -20.31
CA ALA A 126 0.46 -23.64 -19.27
C ALA A 126 1.50 -22.91 -18.40
N ASP A 127 2.25 -21.96 -18.95
CA ASP A 127 3.18 -21.15 -18.17
C ASP A 127 2.42 -20.23 -17.21
N PHE A 128 1.31 -19.63 -17.65
CA PHE A 128 0.44 -18.84 -16.78
C PHE A 128 -0.29 -19.69 -15.75
N GLN A 129 -0.76 -20.90 -16.10
CA GLN A 129 -1.32 -21.82 -15.10
C GLN A 129 -0.32 -22.09 -13.97
N ARG A 130 0.96 -22.25 -14.29
CA ARG A 130 2.03 -22.43 -13.31
C ARG A 130 2.28 -21.16 -12.50
N LEU A 131 2.40 -20.01 -13.18
CA LEU A 131 2.62 -18.70 -12.53
C LEU A 131 1.55 -18.37 -11.50
N PHE A 132 0.30 -18.71 -11.80
CA PHE A 132 -0.82 -18.40 -10.90
C PHE A 132 -1.07 -19.47 -9.83
N ASN A 133 -0.75 -20.75 -10.06
CA ASN A 133 -1.22 -21.84 -9.21
C ASN A 133 -0.17 -22.83 -8.71
N GLU A 134 1.02 -22.93 -9.33
CA GLU A 134 1.98 -23.99 -8.98
C GLU A 134 2.60 -23.73 -7.61
N GLU A 135 2.42 -24.68 -6.69
CA GLU A 135 3.06 -24.63 -5.37
C GLU A 135 4.60 -24.64 -5.51
N GLY A 136 5.24 -23.67 -4.88
CA GLY A 136 6.70 -23.51 -4.93
C GLY A 136 7.24 -23.10 -6.29
N TYR A 137 6.47 -22.36 -7.08
CA TYR A 137 6.89 -21.84 -8.38
C TYR A 137 8.13 -20.94 -8.27
N THR A 138 9.19 -21.21 -9.04
CA THR A 138 10.47 -20.49 -8.97
C THR A 138 11.08 -20.20 -10.35
N ASP A 139 10.27 -20.17 -11.40
CA ASP A 139 10.77 -19.85 -12.74
C ASP A 139 11.01 -18.35 -12.93
N ASP A 140 11.99 -18.01 -13.74
CA ASP A 140 12.45 -16.65 -14.03
C ASP A 140 12.86 -15.90 -12.75
N ILE A 141 12.13 -14.85 -12.38
CA ILE A 141 12.42 -13.99 -11.23
C ILE A 141 11.54 -14.31 -10.01
N ASN A 142 10.59 -15.23 -10.15
CA ASN A 142 9.55 -15.45 -9.15
C ASN A 142 10.01 -16.35 -8.02
N PHE A 143 9.63 -16.00 -6.78
CA PHE A 143 9.88 -16.78 -5.56
C PHE A 143 8.79 -17.81 -5.30
N GLY A 144 7.57 -17.56 -5.76
CA GLY A 144 6.40 -18.42 -5.66
C GLY A 144 5.35 -18.02 -6.70
N SER A 145 4.22 -18.73 -6.73
CA SER A 145 3.06 -18.38 -7.54
C SER A 145 2.19 -17.31 -6.87
N VAL A 146 1.19 -16.78 -7.59
CA VAL A 146 0.17 -15.90 -7.00
C VAL A 146 -0.61 -16.63 -5.90
N HIS A 147 -0.91 -17.92 -6.09
CA HIS A 147 -1.52 -18.78 -5.07
C HIS A 147 -0.65 -18.89 -3.82
N ASP A 148 0.66 -19.18 -3.98
CA ASP A 148 1.59 -19.26 -2.84
C ASP A 148 1.62 -17.95 -2.05
N TYR A 149 1.63 -16.80 -2.76
CA TYR A 149 1.67 -15.50 -2.10
C TYR A 149 0.47 -15.29 -1.16
N PHE A 150 -0.75 -15.52 -1.63
CA PHE A 150 -1.95 -15.31 -0.80
C PHE A 150 -2.11 -16.39 0.28
N LEU A 151 -1.69 -17.61 0.00
CA LEU A 151 -1.70 -18.69 0.99
C LEU A 151 -0.78 -18.35 2.17
N ASP A 152 0.45 -17.91 1.88
CA ASP A 152 1.44 -17.51 2.89
C ASP A 152 1.02 -16.21 3.60
N ALA A 153 0.55 -15.21 2.86
CA ALA A 153 0.08 -13.95 3.45
C ALA A 153 -1.04 -14.16 4.46
N SER A 154 -1.88 -15.16 4.24
CA SER A 154 -3.02 -15.50 5.10
C SER A 154 -2.71 -16.58 6.14
N TYR A 155 -1.47 -17.05 6.26
CA TYR A 155 -1.11 -18.20 7.11
C TYR A 155 -1.96 -19.43 6.80
N GLY A 156 -2.22 -19.69 5.52
CA GLY A 156 -3.03 -20.82 5.05
C GLY A 156 -4.54 -20.68 5.27
N GLN A 157 -5.03 -19.49 5.66
CA GLN A 157 -6.46 -19.27 5.88
C GLN A 157 -7.24 -18.97 4.59
N PHE A 158 -6.57 -18.51 3.54
CA PHE A 158 -7.16 -18.12 2.26
C PHE A 158 -6.48 -18.86 1.12
N ASP A 159 -7.15 -19.89 0.62
CA ASP A 159 -6.72 -20.73 -0.50
C ASP A 159 -7.30 -20.16 -1.79
N PHE A 160 -6.51 -19.34 -2.51
CA PHE A 160 -6.92 -18.61 -3.69
C PHE A 160 -6.34 -19.24 -4.95
N SER A 161 -7.11 -20.12 -5.59
CA SER A 161 -6.76 -20.78 -6.84
C SER A 161 -7.32 -20.04 -8.07
N PHE A 162 -6.73 -20.26 -9.25
CA PHE A 162 -7.05 -19.50 -10.45
C PHE A 162 -7.39 -20.40 -11.63
N ASP A 163 -8.49 -20.08 -12.31
CA ASP A 163 -8.78 -20.63 -13.64
C ASP A 163 -8.18 -19.72 -14.70
N VAL A 164 -7.17 -20.20 -15.40
CA VAL A 164 -6.50 -19.47 -16.48
C VAL A 164 -7.02 -19.96 -17.83
N VAL A 165 -7.71 -19.07 -18.56
CA VAL A 165 -8.38 -19.38 -19.82
C VAL A 165 -7.80 -18.58 -21.00
N GLY A 166 -8.00 -19.05 -22.22
CA GLY A 166 -7.44 -18.45 -23.42
C GLY A 166 -6.07 -19.06 -23.81
N PRO A 167 -5.23 -18.39 -24.65
CA PRO A 167 -5.40 -17.01 -25.09
C PRO A 167 -6.48 -16.83 -26.18
N ILE A 168 -7.26 -15.77 -26.05
CA ILE A 168 -8.17 -15.29 -27.09
C ILE A 168 -7.53 -14.12 -27.85
N THR A 169 -7.93 -13.93 -29.10
CA THR A 169 -7.35 -12.86 -29.93
C THR A 169 -8.33 -11.71 -30.07
N MET A 170 -7.89 -10.50 -29.65
CA MET A 170 -8.67 -9.28 -29.74
C MET A 170 -8.90 -8.85 -31.20
N SER A 171 -9.99 -8.13 -31.45
CA SER A 171 -10.35 -7.65 -32.78
C SER A 171 -9.39 -6.57 -33.31
N ASN A 172 -8.78 -5.80 -32.43
CA ASN A 172 -7.92 -4.67 -32.73
C ASN A 172 -6.48 -4.88 -32.22
N PRO A 173 -5.48 -4.14 -32.75
CA PRO A 173 -4.11 -4.19 -32.24
C PRO A 173 -4.00 -3.58 -30.83
N LEU A 174 -2.94 -3.95 -30.08
CA LEU A 174 -2.64 -3.41 -28.75
C LEU A 174 -2.77 -1.88 -28.68
N SER A 175 -2.23 -1.18 -29.68
CA SER A 175 -2.27 0.28 -29.73
C SER A 175 -3.68 0.88 -29.92
N TYR A 176 -4.69 0.11 -30.24
CA TYR A 176 -6.07 0.58 -30.24
C TYR A 176 -6.59 0.71 -28.79
N TYR A 177 -6.26 -0.24 -27.94
CA TYR A 177 -6.72 -0.29 -26.56
C TYR A 177 -5.86 0.57 -25.63
N GLY A 178 -4.52 0.51 -25.76
CA GLY A 178 -3.56 1.14 -24.85
C GLY A 178 -2.99 2.47 -25.31
N LYS A 179 -3.23 2.93 -26.59
CA LYS A 179 -2.64 4.20 -27.00
C LYS A 179 -3.18 5.36 -26.18
N ASN A 180 -2.27 6.12 -25.57
CA ASN A 180 -2.63 7.29 -24.78
C ASN A 180 -3.40 8.32 -25.59
N ASN A 181 -4.52 8.76 -25.01
CA ASN A 181 -5.31 9.88 -25.51
C ASN A 181 -4.59 11.23 -25.26
N ASN A 182 -5.20 12.35 -25.61
CA ASN A 182 -4.62 13.68 -25.39
C ASN A 182 -4.42 14.04 -23.91
N ASN A 183 -5.01 13.28 -23.03
CA ASN A 183 -4.85 13.41 -21.58
C ASN A 183 -3.77 12.49 -21.02
N GLY A 184 -3.16 11.61 -21.79
CA GLY A 184 -2.20 10.61 -21.36
C GLY A 184 -2.86 9.38 -20.75
N ASP A 185 -4.14 9.14 -20.94
CA ASP A 185 -4.85 7.95 -20.47
C ASP A 185 -4.95 6.93 -21.60
N ASP A 186 -4.95 5.65 -21.28
CA ASP A 186 -5.25 4.58 -22.22
C ASP A 186 -6.60 4.81 -22.91
N SER A 187 -6.68 4.49 -24.20
CA SER A 187 -7.88 4.84 -24.97
C SER A 187 -9.07 3.94 -24.67
N TYR A 188 -8.87 2.60 -24.63
CA TYR A 188 -9.97 1.64 -24.57
C TYR A 188 -9.66 0.35 -23.80
N PRO A 189 -9.03 0.37 -22.62
CA PRO A 189 -8.70 -0.86 -21.88
C PRO A 189 -9.97 -1.60 -21.39
N ALA A 190 -11.01 -0.89 -20.96
CA ALA A 190 -12.26 -1.51 -20.54
C ALA A 190 -13.03 -2.14 -21.72
N THR A 191 -12.94 -1.55 -22.92
CA THR A 191 -13.46 -2.18 -24.14
C THR A 191 -12.75 -3.51 -24.43
N MET A 192 -11.41 -3.61 -24.21
CA MET A 192 -10.68 -4.88 -24.31
C MET A 192 -11.24 -5.92 -23.34
N VAL A 193 -11.43 -5.54 -22.08
CA VAL A 193 -11.97 -6.44 -21.05
C VAL A 193 -13.38 -6.90 -21.39
N ALA A 194 -14.26 -5.99 -21.83
CA ALA A 194 -15.62 -6.34 -22.24
C ALA A 194 -15.64 -7.30 -23.44
N GLU A 195 -14.77 -7.09 -24.43
CA GLU A 195 -14.59 -8.01 -25.56
C GLU A 195 -14.09 -9.38 -25.10
N ALA A 196 -13.14 -9.41 -24.13
CA ALA A 196 -12.62 -10.66 -23.57
C ALA A 196 -13.71 -11.47 -22.85
N VAL A 197 -14.50 -10.83 -22.00
CA VAL A 197 -15.63 -11.48 -21.29
C VAL A 197 -16.61 -12.07 -22.29
N GLN A 198 -17.03 -11.31 -23.31
CA GLN A 198 -17.98 -11.79 -24.34
C GLN A 198 -17.45 -12.96 -25.16
N GLN A 199 -16.14 -12.99 -25.44
CA GLN A 199 -15.55 -14.10 -26.21
C GLN A 199 -15.45 -15.38 -25.40
N ILE A 200 -15.17 -15.29 -24.09
CA ILE A 200 -14.95 -16.46 -23.22
C ILE A 200 -16.23 -16.98 -22.56
N ASP A 201 -17.32 -16.20 -22.56
CA ASP A 201 -18.62 -16.57 -21.97
C ASP A 201 -19.14 -17.98 -22.34
N PRO A 202 -18.99 -18.47 -23.59
CA PRO A 202 -19.40 -19.84 -23.92
C PRO A 202 -18.58 -20.96 -23.26
N GLU A 203 -17.42 -20.65 -22.69
CA GLU A 203 -16.47 -21.61 -22.12
C GLU A 203 -16.36 -21.55 -20.60
N VAL A 204 -16.85 -20.46 -19.97
CA VAL A 204 -16.69 -20.15 -18.55
C VAL A 204 -18.05 -19.90 -17.92
N ASP A 205 -18.29 -20.51 -16.77
CA ASP A 205 -19.43 -20.20 -15.90
C ASP A 205 -19.03 -19.12 -14.88
N PHE A 206 -19.36 -17.87 -15.17
CA PHE A 206 -18.99 -16.70 -14.36
C PHE A 206 -19.61 -16.71 -12.97
N SER A 207 -20.69 -17.46 -12.74
CA SER A 207 -21.31 -17.57 -11.41
C SER A 207 -20.40 -18.24 -10.36
N GLN A 208 -19.32 -18.92 -10.78
CA GLN A 208 -18.33 -19.53 -9.88
C GLN A 208 -17.39 -18.52 -9.22
N TYR A 209 -17.35 -17.28 -9.72
CA TYR A 209 -16.49 -16.20 -9.23
C TYR A 209 -17.26 -15.13 -8.44
N ASP A 210 -18.54 -15.35 -8.19
CA ASP A 210 -19.39 -14.62 -7.24
C ASP A 210 -19.28 -15.32 -5.87
N TRP A 211 -18.33 -14.84 -5.03
CA TRP A 211 -17.94 -15.54 -3.79
C TRP A 211 -18.98 -15.46 -2.69
N ASP A 212 -19.73 -14.36 -2.61
CA ASP A 212 -20.72 -14.10 -1.58
C ASP A 212 -22.16 -14.31 -2.07
N ARG A 213 -22.33 -14.65 -3.35
CA ARG A 213 -23.62 -14.95 -4.03
C ARG A 213 -24.55 -13.74 -4.05
N ASP A 214 -23.97 -12.59 -4.26
CA ASP A 214 -24.73 -11.35 -4.33
C ASP A 214 -25.14 -10.99 -5.77
N GLY A 215 -24.74 -11.80 -6.74
CA GLY A 215 -25.01 -11.62 -8.16
C GLY A 215 -23.99 -10.75 -8.87
N VAL A 216 -22.82 -10.48 -8.24
CA VAL A 216 -21.72 -9.72 -8.84
C VAL A 216 -20.43 -10.52 -8.69
N VAL A 217 -19.67 -10.68 -9.77
CA VAL A 217 -18.32 -11.26 -9.74
C VAL A 217 -17.40 -10.30 -9.01
N GLU A 218 -16.62 -10.79 -8.04
CA GLU A 218 -15.74 -9.93 -7.25
C GLU A 218 -14.71 -9.20 -8.12
N GLN A 219 -13.99 -9.97 -8.93
CA GLN A 219 -13.03 -9.41 -9.89
C GLN A 219 -12.68 -10.44 -10.95
N ILE A 220 -12.48 -10.01 -12.20
CA ILE A 220 -11.78 -10.77 -13.23
C ILE A 220 -10.40 -10.17 -13.47
N PHE A 221 -9.45 -10.99 -13.87
CA PHE A 221 -8.09 -10.57 -14.19
C PHE A 221 -7.78 -10.83 -15.65
N VAL A 222 -7.30 -9.82 -16.37
CA VAL A 222 -6.92 -9.95 -17.77
C VAL A 222 -5.41 -9.80 -17.91
N VAL A 223 -4.73 -10.85 -18.37
CA VAL A 223 -3.32 -10.74 -18.77
C VAL A 223 -3.27 -10.51 -20.27
N HIS A 224 -2.69 -9.39 -20.67
CA HIS A 224 -2.53 -9.08 -22.09
C HIS A 224 -1.11 -9.37 -22.58
N SER A 225 -0.98 -9.79 -23.84
CA SER A 225 0.32 -10.01 -24.47
C SER A 225 1.12 -8.73 -24.64
N GLY A 226 2.44 -8.82 -24.52
CA GLY A 226 3.37 -7.69 -24.65
C GLY A 226 3.76 -7.07 -23.31
N TYR A 227 4.06 -5.78 -23.31
CA TYR A 227 4.64 -5.06 -22.17
C TYR A 227 3.64 -4.12 -21.50
N ASP A 228 3.92 -3.81 -20.23
CA ASP A 228 3.21 -2.88 -19.37
C ASP A 228 3.71 -1.43 -19.56
N GLU A 229 2.80 -0.46 -19.67
CA GLU A 229 3.16 0.95 -19.72
C GLU A 229 3.71 1.44 -18.38
N ALA A 230 3.21 0.98 -17.23
CA ALA A 230 3.70 1.35 -15.90
C ALA A 230 5.20 1.06 -15.72
N GLN A 231 5.71 0.04 -16.40
CA GLN A 231 7.12 -0.34 -16.43
C GLN A 231 7.88 0.22 -17.64
N ASN A 232 7.17 0.67 -18.68
CA ASN A 232 7.74 1.22 -19.93
C ASN A 232 7.10 2.57 -20.27
N THR A 233 7.08 3.48 -19.34
CA THR A 233 6.32 4.74 -19.37
C THR A 233 6.51 5.63 -20.60
N ARG A 234 7.53 5.38 -21.44
CA ARG A 234 7.73 6.04 -22.73
C ARG A 234 6.96 5.40 -23.89
N ALA A 235 6.44 4.20 -23.67
CA ALA A 235 5.76 3.42 -24.70
C ALA A 235 4.25 3.66 -24.63
N THR A 236 3.83 4.88 -24.92
CA THR A 236 2.45 5.41 -24.87
C THR A 236 1.44 4.68 -25.79
N SER A 237 1.73 3.44 -26.16
CA SER A 237 0.85 2.55 -26.93
C SER A 237 0.63 1.20 -26.23
N TYR A 238 1.19 1.03 -25.04
CA TYR A 238 0.95 -0.11 -24.18
C TYR A 238 -0.20 0.19 -23.23
N ILE A 239 -0.71 -0.83 -22.55
CA ILE A 239 -1.74 -0.68 -21.53
C ILE A 239 -1.03 -0.56 -20.19
N TRP A 240 -1.48 0.38 -19.36
CA TRP A 240 -1.07 0.51 -17.97
C TRP A 240 -1.75 -0.58 -17.14
N SER A 241 -1.00 -1.33 -16.34
CA SER A 241 -1.57 -2.31 -15.41
C SER A 241 -2.40 -1.60 -14.35
N HIS A 242 -3.68 -2.01 -14.17
CA HIS A 242 -4.62 -1.35 -13.27
C HIS A 242 -5.79 -2.25 -12.89
N ALA A 243 -6.45 -1.92 -11.78
CA ALA A 243 -7.78 -2.41 -11.42
C ALA A 243 -8.83 -1.31 -11.63
N TRP A 244 -9.98 -1.66 -12.21
CA TRP A 244 -11.06 -0.73 -12.52
C TRP A 244 -12.43 -1.38 -12.58
N THR A 245 -13.45 -0.57 -12.85
CA THR A 245 -14.81 -1.06 -13.13
C THR A 245 -15.27 -0.66 -14.53
N LEU A 246 -16.01 -1.55 -15.18
CA LEU A 246 -16.64 -1.26 -16.48
C LEU A 246 -17.64 -0.12 -16.37
N THR A 247 -18.27 0.02 -15.20
CA THR A 247 -19.19 1.14 -14.93
C THR A 247 -18.50 2.50 -14.94
N GLU A 248 -17.36 2.64 -14.27
CA GLU A 248 -16.61 3.92 -14.24
C GLU A 248 -15.97 4.22 -15.60
N ALA A 249 -15.47 3.17 -16.28
CA ALA A 249 -14.93 3.29 -17.62
C ALA A 249 -15.95 3.84 -18.64
N LEU A 250 -17.19 3.36 -18.58
CA LEU A 250 -18.28 3.89 -19.43
C LEU A 250 -18.50 5.39 -19.21
N GLU A 251 -18.43 5.88 -17.97
CA GLU A 251 -18.58 7.32 -17.68
C GLU A 251 -17.39 8.15 -18.21
N GLU A 252 -16.25 7.54 -18.41
CA GLU A 252 -15.07 8.17 -19.02
C GLU A 252 -15.05 8.00 -20.55
N GLY A 253 -16.00 7.26 -21.10
CA GLY A 253 -16.18 7.07 -22.54
C GLY A 253 -15.49 5.83 -23.11
N ASP A 254 -15.12 4.88 -22.25
CA ASP A 254 -14.59 3.58 -22.63
C ASP A 254 -15.59 2.45 -22.30
N GLY A 255 -15.90 1.65 -23.32
CA GLY A 255 -16.78 0.47 -23.21
C GLY A 255 -18.27 0.76 -23.12
N GLU A 256 -19.04 -0.26 -22.82
CA GLU A 256 -20.51 -0.25 -22.75
C GLU A 256 -21.05 -0.44 -21.32
N GLY A 257 -20.16 -0.48 -20.31
CA GLY A 257 -20.50 -0.70 -18.90
C GLY A 257 -20.55 -2.17 -18.49
N PRO A 258 -21.13 -2.49 -17.32
CA PRO A 258 -21.15 -3.82 -16.76
C PRO A 258 -21.81 -4.86 -17.67
N ILE A 259 -21.29 -6.08 -17.65
CA ILE A 259 -21.77 -7.19 -18.49
C ILE A 259 -22.53 -8.16 -17.61
N THR A 260 -23.71 -8.60 -18.05
CA THR A 260 -24.46 -9.66 -17.38
C THR A 260 -24.29 -10.95 -18.17
N VAL A 261 -23.67 -11.96 -17.53
CA VAL A 261 -23.43 -13.30 -18.04
C VAL A 261 -23.75 -14.33 -16.95
N ASP A 262 -24.27 -15.51 -17.28
CA ASP A 262 -24.61 -16.59 -16.35
C ASP A 262 -25.46 -16.19 -15.13
N GLY A 263 -26.20 -15.09 -15.25
CA GLY A 263 -27.03 -14.54 -14.18
C GLY A 263 -26.29 -13.69 -13.14
N VAL A 264 -25.00 -13.43 -13.33
CA VAL A 264 -24.17 -12.53 -12.52
C VAL A 264 -23.71 -11.32 -13.34
N VAL A 265 -23.25 -10.29 -12.65
CA VAL A 265 -22.74 -9.04 -13.25
C VAL A 265 -21.21 -9.01 -13.13
N VAL A 266 -20.52 -8.87 -14.25
CA VAL A 266 -19.08 -8.55 -14.31
C VAL A 266 -18.94 -7.03 -14.42
N ASP A 267 -18.38 -6.40 -13.41
CA ASP A 267 -18.12 -4.94 -13.35
C ASP A 267 -16.67 -4.67 -12.97
N SER A 268 -16.15 -5.36 -11.97
CA SER A 268 -14.77 -5.21 -11.49
C SER A 268 -13.79 -6.03 -12.31
N TYR A 269 -12.70 -5.40 -12.71
CA TYR A 269 -11.60 -6.08 -13.39
C TYR A 269 -10.25 -5.51 -12.99
N ALA A 270 -9.20 -6.32 -13.21
CA ALA A 270 -7.83 -5.87 -13.24
C ALA A 270 -7.14 -6.35 -14.51
N THR A 271 -6.07 -5.68 -14.90
CA THR A 271 -5.25 -6.08 -16.05
C THR A 271 -3.76 -5.91 -15.78
N SER A 272 -2.95 -6.81 -16.35
CA SER A 272 -1.50 -6.70 -16.36
C SER A 272 -0.93 -7.22 -17.66
N ALA A 273 0.36 -6.96 -17.90
CA ALA A 273 1.07 -7.43 -19.08
C ALA A 273 1.74 -8.78 -18.86
N GLU A 274 1.92 -9.52 -19.95
CA GLU A 274 2.70 -10.74 -20.01
C GLU A 274 4.17 -10.52 -19.66
N LEU A 275 4.81 -9.49 -20.27
CA LEU A 275 6.25 -9.28 -20.20
C LEU A 275 6.63 -8.18 -19.24
N GLY A 276 7.49 -8.52 -18.29
CA GLY A 276 8.09 -7.60 -17.34
C GLY A 276 9.33 -6.90 -17.90
N GLY A 277 9.73 -5.81 -17.20
CA GLY A 277 10.94 -5.08 -17.51
C GLY A 277 10.84 -4.20 -18.77
N ARG A 278 12.01 -3.92 -19.36
CA ARG A 278 12.11 -2.98 -20.50
C ARG A 278 11.70 -3.63 -21.81
N THR A 279 11.11 -2.85 -22.70
CA THR A 279 10.83 -3.27 -24.08
C THR A 279 12.05 -3.91 -24.72
N GLY A 280 11.86 -5.13 -25.26
CA GLY A 280 12.91 -5.96 -25.88
C GLY A 280 13.45 -7.07 -24.98
N THR A 281 13.03 -7.14 -23.70
CA THR A 281 13.21 -8.34 -22.86
C THR A 281 12.13 -9.38 -23.18
N THR A 282 12.34 -10.62 -22.79
CA THR A 282 11.34 -11.70 -22.92
C THR A 282 11.07 -12.35 -21.56
N THR A 283 11.39 -11.65 -20.47
CA THR A 283 11.13 -12.12 -19.12
C THR A 283 9.63 -12.07 -18.84
N LEU A 284 9.06 -13.14 -18.31
CA LEU A 284 7.68 -13.15 -17.83
C LEU A 284 7.53 -12.12 -16.70
N SER A 285 6.42 -11.41 -16.67
CA SER A 285 6.13 -10.48 -15.58
C SER A 285 6.17 -11.20 -14.24
N GLY A 286 6.76 -10.54 -13.22
CA GLY A 286 6.67 -11.01 -11.85
C GLY A 286 5.23 -10.97 -11.34
N ILE A 287 4.96 -11.77 -10.31
CA ILE A 287 3.61 -11.89 -9.72
C ILE A 287 3.16 -10.64 -8.95
N GLY A 288 4.08 -9.72 -8.62
CA GLY A 288 3.80 -8.61 -7.71
C GLY A 288 2.69 -7.69 -8.19
N THR A 289 2.63 -7.36 -9.49
CA THR A 289 1.52 -6.59 -10.07
C THR A 289 0.19 -7.35 -9.93
N ALA A 290 0.17 -8.65 -10.23
CA ALA A 290 -1.04 -9.46 -10.09
C ALA A 290 -1.52 -9.51 -8.62
N CYS A 291 -0.60 -9.71 -7.67
CA CYS A 291 -0.92 -9.73 -6.25
C CYS A 291 -1.45 -8.36 -5.76
N HIS A 292 -0.87 -7.25 -6.20
CA HIS A 292 -1.33 -5.90 -5.90
C HIS A 292 -2.75 -5.67 -6.42
N GLU A 293 -3.00 -5.92 -7.70
CA GLU A 293 -4.29 -5.66 -8.33
C GLU A 293 -5.41 -6.59 -7.80
N PHE A 294 -5.10 -7.85 -7.46
CA PHE A 294 -6.06 -8.70 -6.77
C PHE A 294 -6.37 -8.23 -5.35
N SER A 295 -5.43 -7.61 -4.66
CA SER A 295 -5.64 -7.12 -3.30
C SER A 295 -6.67 -5.99 -3.23
N HIS A 296 -6.90 -5.29 -4.34
CA HIS A 296 -7.99 -4.31 -4.44
C HIS A 296 -9.38 -4.95 -4.34
N CYS A 297 -9.57 -6.18 -4.80
CA CYS A 297 -10.87 -6.86 -4.62
C CYS A 297 -11.14 -7.22 -3.15
N PHE A 298 -10.11 -7.27 -2.29
CA PHE A 298 -10.27 -7.38 -0.84
C PHE A 298 -10.68 -6.06 -0.19
N GLY A 299 -10.59 -4.93 -0.92
CA GLY A 299 -10.91 -3.59 -0.44
C GLY A 299 -9.73 -2.78 0.05
N LEU A 300 -8.50 -3.26 -0.13
CA LEU A 300 -7.30 -2.50 0.19
C LEU A 300 -7.11 -1.36 -0.83
N PRO A 301 -6.91 -0.11 -0.40
CA PRO A 301 -6.55 0.99 -1.29
C PRO A 301 -5.05 1.02 -1.55
N ASP A 302 -4.61 1.89 -2.45
CA ASP A 302 -3.21 2.22 -2.61
C ASP A 302 -2.67 2.99 -1.40
N PHE A 303 -1.45 2.65 -0.98
CA PHE A 303 -0.74 3.35 0.09
C PHE A 303 0.36 4.27 -0.42
N TYR A 304 0.59 4.34 -1.73
CA TYR A 304 1.39 5.42 -2.31
C TYR A 304 0.57 6.72 -2.43
N ASP A 305 1.23 7.84 -2.64
CA ASP A 305 0.57 9.11 -2.91
C ASP A 305 0.15 9.17 -4.38
N THR A 306 -1.14 8.96 -4.64
CA THR A 306 -1.72 8.96 -5.99
C THR A 306 -1.67 10.33 -6.69
N VAL A 307 -1.23 11.38 -6.02
CA VAL A 307 -1.23 12.78 -6.54
C VAL A 307 0.13 13.41 -6.60
N GLY A 308 1.01 12.97 -5.72
CA GLY A 308 2.24 13.68 -5.43
C GLY A 308 3.43 12.75 -5.24
N ASN A 309 4.26 13.14 -4.31
CA ASN A 309 5.48 12.42 -3.96
C ASN A 309 5.67 12.35 -2.44
N SER A 310 4.59 12.15 -1.70
CA SER A 310 4.67 11.71 -0.30
C SER A 310 5.30 10.32 -0.26
N PHE A 311 5.82 9.93 0.89
CA PHE A 311 6.50 8.65 1.05
C PHE A 311 5.52 7.47 0.95
N GLY A 312 4.34 7.57 1.59
CA GLY A 312 3.41 6.45 1.71
C GLY A 312 3.97 5.34 2.58
N MET A 313 3.99 4.14 2.02
CA MET A 313 4.63 2.94 2.58
C MET A 313 5.86 2.51 1.78
N ASP A 314 6.06 3.08 0.59
CA ASP A 314 7.14 2.74 -0.36
C ASP A 314 7.27 1.20 -0.51
N LYS A 315 8.47 0.64 -0.39
CA LYS A 315 8.74 -0.80 -0.55
C LYS A 315 8.32 -1.69 0.63
N TRP A 316 7.70 -1.12 1.66
CA TRP A 316 7.23 -1.86 2.83
C TRP A 316 5.82 -2.45 2.70
N SER A 317 5.05 -2.07 1.69
CA SER A 317 3.70 -2.56 1.45
C SER A 317 3.53 -3.04 0.00
N LEU A 318 2.76 -4.13 -0.17
CA LEU A 318 2.32 -4.60 -1.49
C LEU A 318 1.47 -3.53 -2.20
N MET A 319 0.64 -2.79 -1.43
CA MET A 319 -0.25 -1.73 -1.94
C MET A 319 0.49 -0.42 -2.23
N ASP A 320 1.82 -0.50 -2.33
CA ASP A 320 2.73 0.59 -2.73
C ASP A 320 3.85 -0.02 -3.59
N TYR A 321 5.04 0.56 -3.64
CA TYR A 321 6.18 0.07 -4.45
C TYR A 321 6.71 -1.31 -4.05
N GLY A 322 6.25 -1.89 -2.95
CA GLY A 322 6.61 -3.24 -2.53
C GLY A 322 6.21 -4.34 -3.51
N CYS A 323 5.22 -4.08 -4.38
CA CYS A 323 4.87 -4.98 -5.49
C CYS A 323 6.02 -5.15 -6.51
N TYR A 324 6.96 -4.22 -6.58
CA TYR A 324 8.13 -4.28 -7.47
C TYR A 324 9.40 -4.83 -6.82
N ASN A 325 9.37 -5.30 -5.56
CA ASN A 325 10.53 -5.92 -4.95
C ASN A 325 10.96 -7.16 -5.75
N GLY A 326 12.27 -7.41 -5.86
CA GLY A 326 12.81 -8.46 -6.71
C GLY A 326 12.38 -8.34 -8.18
N ASP A 327 12.29 -7.11 -8.72
CA ASP A 327 11.72 -6.82 -10.05
C ASP A 327 10.27 -7.31 -10.25
N GLY A 328 9.53 -7.45 -9.16
CA GLY A 328 8.14 -7.91 -9.11
C GLY A 328 7.99 -9.42 -8.89
N GLY A 329 9.09 -10.16 -8.84
CA GLY A 329 9.08 -11.62 -8.62
C GLY A 329 9.08 -12.02 -7.14
N ILE A 330 9.49 -11.10 -6.26
CA ILE A 330 9.50 -11.29 -4.80
C ILE A 330 8.78 -10.09 -4.17
N PRO A 331 7.47 -9.89 -4.44
CA PRO A 331 6.73 -8.79 -3.84
C PRO A 331 6.79 -8.90 -2.32
N VAL A 332 6.83 -7.77 -1.63
CA VAL A 332 6.90 -7.74 -0.17
C VAL A 332 5.68 -8.42 0.46
N GLY A 333 5.89 -9.14 1.57
CA GLY A 333 4.80 -9.74 2.34
C GLY A 333 3.84 -8.67 2.87
N PHE A 334 2.57 -9.01 2.99
CA PHE A 334 1.57 -8.13 3.59
C PHE A 334 2.02 -7.64 4.96
N THR A 335 1.84 -6.34 5.23
CA THR A 335 2.02 -5.73 6.55
C THR A 335 1.00 -6.29 7.56
N SER A 336 1.23 -6.06 8.84
CA SER A 336 0.25 -6.40 9.88
C SER A 336 -1.09 -5.68 9.68
N TYR A 337 -1.08 -4.45 9.10
CA TYR A 337 -2.29 -3.74 8.73
C TYR A 337 -3.08 -4.48 7.64
N GLU A 338 -2.43 -4.85 6.53
CA GLU A 338 -3.07 -5.52 5.39
C GLU A 338 -3.63 -6.89 5.81
N ARG A 339 -2.87 -7.65 6.61
CA ARG A 339 -3.31 -8.95 7.16
C ARG A 339 -4.49 -8.79 8.12
N TRP A 340 -4.46 -7.78 9.00
CA TRP A 340 -5.56 -7.47 9.90
C TRP A 340 -6.81 -7.01 9.14
N PHE A 341 -6.64 -6.17 8.14
CA PHE A 341 -7.72 -5.72 7.28
C PHE A 341 -8.44 -6.88 6.57
N CYS A 342 -7.69 -7.88 6.08
CA CYS A 342 -8.22 -9.09 5.47
C CYS A 342 -8.77 -10.12 6.49
N GLY A 343 -8.57 -9.90 7.79
CA GLY A 343 -9.01 -10.79 8.86
C GLY A 343 -8.10 -12.00 9.07
N TRP A 344 -6.85 -11.95 8.62
CA TRP A 344 -5.86 -13.03 8.75
C TRP A 344 -4.99 -12.92 9.99
N LEU A 345 -4.98 -11.75 10.63
CA LEU A 345 -4.25 -11.43 11.84
C LEU A 345 -5.12 -10.56 12.74
N GLU A 346 -5.03 -10.74 14.06
CA GLU A 346 -5.59 -9.83 15.06
C GLU A 346 -4.45 -9.31 15.95
N PRO A 347 -4.07 -8.03 15.86
CA PRO A 347 -2.96 -7.49 16.63
C PRO A 347 -3.30 -7.43 18.13
N THR A 348 -2.32 -7.75 18.97
CA THR A 348 -2.48 -7.65 20.42
C THR A 348 -2.41 -6.20 20.86
N GLU A 349 -3.46 -5.71 21.54
CA GLU A 349 -3.51 -4.33 21.99
C GLU A 349 -2.68 -4.11 23.26
N LEU A 350 -1.81 -3.10 23.24
CA LEU A 350 -0.94 -2.72 24.35
C LEU A 350 -1.69 -1.74 25.27
N HIS A 351 -1.97 -2.17 26.51
CA HIS A 351 -2.69 -1.37 27.49
C HIS A 351 -1.95 -1.19 28.81
N ASN A 352 -1.12 -2.16 29.19
CA ASN A 352 -0.41 -2.18 30.47
C ASN A 352 1.06 -2.45 30.20
N PRO A 353 1.94 -2.07 31.12
CA PRO A 353 3.36 -2.41 31.01
C PRO A 353 3.57 -3.87 30.66
N LEU A 354 4.38 -4.12 29.65
CA LEU A 354 4.60 -5.43 29.07
C LEU A 354 6.04 -5.56 28.57
N GLU A 355 6.71 -6.64 28.94
CA GLU A 355 7.93 -7.06 28.28
C GLU A 355 7.57 -8.03 27.15
N VAL A 356 7.89 -7.65 25.92
CA VAL A 356 7.78 -8.52 24.74
C VAL A 356 9.15 -9.13 24.49
N THR A 357 9.20 -10.46 24.47
CA THR A 357 10.41 -11.22 24.17
C THR A 357 10.18 -12.10 22.95
N ASP A 358 11.23 -12.30 22.18
CA ASP A 358 11.27 -13.28 21.09
C ASP A 358 10.12 -13.15 20.07
N MET A 359 9.71 -11.92 19.73
CA MET A 359 8.70 -11.66 18.69
C MET A 359 9.20 -12.14 17.33
N PRO A 360 8.58 -13.17 16.72
CA PRO A 360 9.02 -13.73 15.45
C PRO A 360 8.74 -12.81 14.27
N ALA A 361 9.33 -13.11 13.12
CA ALA A 361 9.03 -12.42 11.88
C ALA A 361 7.54 -12.55 11.52
N LEU A 362 6.98 -11.46 10.99
CA LEU A 362 5.57 -11.42 10.57
C LEU A 362 5.27 -12.43 9.44
N THR A 363 6.26 -12.77 8.62
CA THR A 363 6.14 -13.81 7.58
C THR A 363 5.99 -15.20 8.16
N SER A 364 6.51 -15.45 9.36
CA SER A 364 6.51 -16.76 10.01
C SER A 364 5.28 -16.97 10.89
N GLU A 365 4.87 -15.97 11.68
CA GLU A 365 3.76 -16.08 12.64
C GLU A 365 2.87 -14.82 12.65
N PRO A 366 1.54 -14.96 12.89
CA PRO A 366 0.58 -13.85 12.93
C PRO A 366 0.68 -13.01 14.21
N ILE A 367 1.87 -12.48 14.52
CA ILE A 367 2.12 -11.72 15.75
C ILE A 367 2.44 -10.27 15.39
N ALA A 368 1.59 -9.38 15.87
CA ALA A 368 1.76 -7.93 15.81
C ALA A 368 1.13 -7.27 17.04
N TYR A 369 1.54 -6.05 17.34
CA TYR A 369 0.98 -5.29 18.45
C TYR A 369 0.37 -3.99 17.94
N ILE A 370 -0.68 -3.52 18.63
CA ILE A 370 -1.36 -2.26 18.29
C ILE A 370 -1.39 -1.35 19.53
N LEU A 371 -1.11 -0.07 19.31
CA LEU A 371 -1.19 0.99 20.31
C LEU A 371 -2.09 2.10 19.78
N ARG A 372 -3.25 2.32 20.43
CA ARG A 372 -4.27 3.26 19.96
C ARG A 372 -4.15 4.63 20.61
N ASN A 373 -4.45 5.68 19.84
CA ASN A 373 -4.70 7.01 20.39
C ASN A 373 -5.93 6.96 21.31
N SER A 374 -5.75 7.33 22.59
CA SER A 374 -6.82 7.27 23.59
C SER A 374 -8.01 8.22 23.31
N GLY A 375 -7.80 9.27 22.50
CA GLY A 375 -8.84 10.22 22.10
C GLY A 375 -9.52 9.88 20.78
N LYS A 376 -8.84 9.09 19.91
CA LYS A 376 -9.36 8.65 18.60
C LYS A 376 -8.83 7.27 18.28
N SER A 377 -9.62 6.24 18.53
CA SER A 377 -9.24 4.83 18.36
C SER A 377 -8.88 4.42 16.93
N ASP A 378 -9.30 5.22 15.93
CA ASP A 378 -8.98 5.01 14.51
C ASP A 378 -7.58 5.55 14.13
N GLU A 379 -6.91 6.27 15.05
CA GLU A 379 -5.49 6.59 14.93
C GLU A 379 -4.70 5.68 15.87
N TYR A 380 -3.72 4.95 15.31
CA TYR A 380 -2.95 3.96 16.05
C TYR A 380 -1.61 3.68 15.40
N TYR A 381 -0.75 3.01 16.16
CA TYR A 381 0.51 2.43 15.70
C TYR A 381 0.40 0.91 15.68
N LEU A 382 1.00 0.29 14.66
CA LEU A 382 1.22 -1.15 14.61
C LEU A 382 2.71 -1.44 14.69
N LEU A 383 3.05 -2.49 15.43
CA LEU A 383 4.41 -2.95 15.66
C LEU A 383 4.53 -4.35 15.05
N GLU A 384 5.44 -4.52 14.10
CA GLU A 384 5.67 -5.79 13.40
C GLU A 384 7.15 -6.07 13.22
N ASN A 385 7.54 -7.34 13.28
CA ASN A 385 8.91 -7.76 13.02
C ASN A 385 9.06 -8.13 11.54
N ARG A 386 9.97 -7.46 10.83
CA ARG A 386 10.28 -7.74 9.42
C ARG A 386 11.68 -8.33 9.30
N GLN A 387 11.80 -9.48 8.65
CA GLN A 387 13.07 -10.17 8.45
C GLN A 387 13.23 -10.54 6.96
N PRO A 388 14.49 -10.58 6.42
CA PRO A 388 14.73 -10.86 5.00
C PRO A 388 14.56 -12.35 4.69
N GLU A 389 13.36 -12.85 4.85
CA GLU A 389 12.98 -14.24 4.61
C GLU A 389 11.65 -14.32 3.86
N SER A 390 11.39 -15.44 3.17
CA SER A 390 10.15 -15.63 2.41
C SER A 390 9.88 -14.43 1.47
N TRP A 391 8.66 -13.90 1.45
CA TRP A 391 8.26 -12.75 0.65
C TRP A 391 8.92 -11.41 1.05
N ASP A 392 9.59 -11.38 2.20
CA ASP A 392 10.40 -10.24 2.63
C ASP A 392 11.88 -10.36 2.22
N GLY A 393 12.23 -11.33 1.37
CA GLY A 393 13.61 -11.58 0.94
C GLY A 393 14.35 -10.38 0.33
N GLU A 394 13.63 -9.41 -0.22
CA GLU A 394 14.16 -8.22 -0.91
C GLU A 394 13.87 -6.90 -0.16
N ILE A 395 13.54 -6.95 1.15
CA ILE A 395 13.38 -5.73 1.94
C ILE A 395 14.71 -5.01 2.18
N ALA A 396 14.66 -3.71 2.32
CA ALA A 396 15.86 -2.87 2.42
C ALA A 396 16.55 -2.91 3.79
N ALA A 397 15.83 -3.34 4.84
CA ALA A 397 16.31 -3.44 6.22
C ALA A 397 15.46 -4.45 6.99
N HIS A 398 15.94 -4.88 8.15
CA HIS A 398 15.25 -5.82 9.03
C HIS A 398 15.17 -5.29 10.46
N GLY A 399 14.23 -5.84 11.25
CA GLY A 399 13.98 -5.43 12.62
C GLY A 399 12.52 -5.08 12.87
N LEU A 400 12.23 -4.35 13.94
CA LEU A 400 10.91 -3.85 14.26
C LEU A 400 10.53 -2.73 13.28
N LEU A 401 9.46 -2.91 12.53
CA LEU A 401 8.85 -1.86 11.73
C LEU A 401 7.66 -1.29 12.50
N VAL A 402 7.55 0.04 12.53
CA VAL A 402 6.48 0.75 13.23
C VAL A 402 5.63 1.48 12.21
N LEU A 403 4.37 1.07 12.09
CA LEU A 403 3.40 1.70 11.20
C LEU A 403 2.59 2.75 11.96
N HIS A 404 2.27 3.88 11.33
CA HIS A 404 1.32 4.88 11.83
C HIS A 404 0.10 4.92 10.91
N VAL A 405 -1.06 4.68 11.47
CA VAL A 405 -2.34 4.69 10.76
C VAL A 405 -3.29 5.70 11.40
N ASP A 406 -3.85 6.62 10.61
CA ASP A 406 -4.99 7.48 10.97
C ASP A 406 -6.12 7.15 10.00
N TYR A 407 -6.85 6.05 10.31
CA TYR A 407 -7.89 5.52 9.44
C TYR A 407 -9.03 6.52 9.25
N ASP A 408 -9.42 6.68 8.00
CA ASP A 408 -10.56 7.49 7.59
C ASP A 408 -11.30 6.75 6.45
N GLU A 409 -12.52 6.32 6.71
CA GLU A 409 -13.31 5.52 5.77
C GLU A 409 -13.41 6.17 4.39
N THR A 410 -13.52 7.51 4.36
CA THR A 410 -13.60 8.23 3.08
C THR A 410 -12.28 8.16 2.32
N ALA A 411 -11.15 8.39 3.01
CA ALA A 411 -9.83 8.35 2.37
C ALA A 411 -9.52 6.95 1.81
N TRP A 412 -9.90 5.89 2.53
CA TRP A 412 -9.75 4.50 2.07
C TRP A 412 -10.65 4.21 0.87
N THR A 413 -11.93 4.58 0.98
CA THR A 413 -12.92 4.34 -0.08
C THR A 413 -12.64 5.15 -1.35
N GLU A 414 -12.03 6.32 -1.23
CA GLU A 414 -11.72 7.21 -2.35
C GLU A 414 -10.29 7.07 -2.89
N ASN A 415 -9.53 6.12 -2.34
CA ASN A 415 -8.13 5.91 -2.69
C ASN A 415 -7.27 7.17 -2.55
N THR A 416 -7.46 7.91 -1.44
CA THR A 416 -6.77 9.18 -1.17
C THR A 416 -5.96 9.15 0.12
N VAL A 417 -5.56 7.96 0.56
CA VAL A 417 -4.97 7.67 1.88
C VAL A 417 -3.78 8.58 2.18
N ASN A 418 -2.84 8.72 1.26
CA ASN A 418 -1.59 9.45 1.47
C ASN A 418 -1.43 10.71 0.60
N THR A 419 -2.52 11.24 0.06
CA THR A 419 -2.52 12.43 -0.82
C THR A 419 -2.25 13.76 -0.12
N VAL A 420 -2.21 13.77 1.20
CA VAL A 420 -1.90 14.95 2.02
C VAL A 420 -0.52 14.79 2.65
N ARG A 421 0.49 15.40 2.05
CA ARG A 421 1.90 15.21 2.40
C ARG A 421 2.24 15.36 3.90
N ASN A 422 1.62 16.30 4.59
CA ASN A 422 1.85 16.55 6.02
C ASN A 422 0.90 15.74 6.92
N HIS A 423 0.09 14.87 6.35
CA HIS A 423 -0.87 14.02 7.02
C HIS A 423 -1.02 12.72 6.23
N GLN A 424 0.06 11.96 6.15
CA GLN A 424 0.03 10.62 5.56
C GLN A 424 -0.72 9.70 6.52
N ARG A 425 -1.83 9.14 6.07
CA ARG A 425 -2.75 8.35 6.92
C ARG A 425 -2.31 6.90 7.09
N MET A 426 -1.41 6.42 6.24
CA MET A 426 -0.77 5.11 6.32
C MET A 426 0.70 5.29 5.96
N THR A 427 1.59 5.24 6.95
CA THR A 427 3.03 5.41 6.76
C THR A 427 3.80 4.71 7.88
N ILE A 428 5.12 4.85 7.89
CA ILE A 428 5.99 4.29 8.94
C ILE A 428 6.55 5.40 9.85
N VAL A 429 7.04 4.98 11.02
CA VAL A 429 7.92 5.79 11.88
C VAL A 429 9.35 5.29 11.72
N PRO A 430 10.13 5.85 10.79
CA PRO A 430 11.46 5.35 10.49
C PRO A 430 12.44 5.67 11.61
N ALA A 431 13.27 4.70 11.99
CA ALA A 431 14.23 4.89 13.09
C ALA A 431 15.26 6.01 12.80
N ASP A 432 15.61 6.25 11.55
CA ASP A 432 16.50 7.35 11.15
C ASP A 432 15.81 8.73 11.09
N ASN A 433 14.47 8.77 11.23
CA ASN A 433 13.64 9.97 11.11
C ASN A 433 13.64 10.59 9.70
N ILE A 434 13.79 9.76 8.65
CA ILE A 434 13.84 10.20 7.25
C ILE A 434 12.85 9.39 6.41
N LEU A 435 11.78 10.01 5.92
CA LEU A 435 10.77 9.41 5.06
C LEU A 435 11.08 9.68 3.58
N TYR A 436 12.02 8.93 3.00
CA TYR A 436 12.38 8.98 1.59
C TYR A 436 12.82 7.60 1.08
N SER A 437 12.51 7.30 -0.17
CA SER A 437 12.88 6.03 -0.83
C SER A 437 14.39 5.69 -0.84
N PHE A 438 15.25 6.67 -0.63
CA PHE A 438 16.71 6.45 -0.54
C PHE A 438 17.19 6.10 0.88
N SER A 439 16.34 6.20 1.92
CA SER A 439 16.68 5.96 3.33
C SER A 439 16.11 4.68 3.92
N LEU A 440 15.46 3.84 3.12
CA LEU A 440 14.76 2.62 3.60
C LEU A 440 15.59 1.73 4.53
N SER A 441 16.91 1.70 4.34
CA SER A 441 17.83 0.93 5.21
C SER A 441 17.93 1.45 6.64
N GLY A 442 17.38 2.64 6.92
CA GLY A 442 17.34 3.27 8.25
C GLY A 442 15.99 3.19 8.93
N ASP A 443 14.98 2.55 8.33
CA ASP A 443 13.59 2.62 8.77
C ASP A 443 13.29 1.74 9.99
N THR A 444 13.91 0.56 10.08
CA THR A 444 13.64 -0.43 11.12
C THR A 444 14.38 -0.14 12.43
N TRP A 445 13.82 -0.65 13.54
CA TRP A 445 14.34 -0.53 14.90
C TRP A 445 14.89 -1.87 15.42
N PRO A 446 16.03 -1.93 16.13
CA PRO A 446 17.01 -0.84 16.27
C PRO A 446 17.75 -0.56 14.98
N GLY A 447 17.72 -1.50 14.02
CA GLY A 447 18.25 -1.42 12.65
C GLY A 447 19.66 -0.81 12.60
N THR A 448 19.96 -0.16 11.48
CA THR A 448 21.25 0.49 11.25
C THR A 448 21.50 1.71 12.14
N THR A 449 20.45 2.28 12.71
CA THR A 449 20.54 3.46 13.60
C THR A 449 20.97 3.12 15.02
N GLY A 450 20.74 1.86 15.46
CA GLY A 450 20.96 1.41 16.83
C GLY A 450 20.04 2.09 17.86
N LYS A 451 18.90 2.68 17.43
CA LYS A 451 17.96 3.33 18.35
C LYS A 451 17.07 2.28 19.01
N THR A 452 16.98 2.36 20.34
CA THR A 452 16.30 1.39 21.19
C THR A 452 15.11 1.95 21.93
N GLU A 453 14.68 3.19 21.59
CA GLU A 453 13.55 3.86 22.24
C GLU A 453 12.71 4.61 21.23
N LEU A 454 11.38 4.47 21.33
CA LEU A 454 10.39 5.31 20.69
C LEU A 454 9.38 5.78 21.74
N SER A 455 9.30 7.08 21.92
CA SER A 455 8.45 7.75 22.91
C SER A 455 8.00 9.12 22.41
N ASP A 456 7.20 9.84 23.18
CA ASP A 456 6.83 11.24 22.88
C ASP A 456 8.03 12.21 22.92
N TYR A 457 9.16 11.77 23.44
CA TYR A 457 10.36 12.60 23.66
C TYR A 457 11.61 12.09 22.94
N SER A 458 11.50 10.96 22.25
CA SER A 458 12.58 10.42 21.40
C SER A 458 12.70 11.17 20.07
N THR A 459 13.62 10.79 19.23
CA THR A 459 13.74 11.27 17.84
C THR A 459 13.99 10.07 16.92
N PRO A 460 13.00 9.68 16.07
CA PRO A 460 11.63 10.23 15.96
C PRO A 460 10.77 10.08 17.22
N THR A 461 9.58 10.71 17.22
CA THR A 461 8.59 10.59 18.29
C THR A 461 7.35 9.85 17.79
N TRP A 462 6.49 9.39 18.72
CA TRP A 462 5.09 9.12 18.42
C TRP A 462 4.40 10.44 17.98
N GLY A 463 4.14 10.65 16.73
CA GLY A 463 3.46 11.85 16.24
C GLY A 463 1.96 11.59 16.04
N LEU A 464 1.07 12.21 16.81
CA LEU A 464 -0.38 12.10 16.60
C LEU A 464 -0.91 13.23 15.72
N PHE A 465 -1.82 12.91 14.82
CA PHE A 465 -2.60 13.91 14.06
C PHE A 465 -3.78 14.42 14.86
N ASN A 466 -4.39 13.58 15.70
CA ASN A 466 -5.55 13.89 16.52
C ASN A 466 -5.17 14.01 18.00
N GLU A 467 -5.96 14.77 18.76
CA GLU A 467 -5.73 14.90 20.19
C GLU A 467 -6.11 13.62 20.94
N ASN A 468 -5.34 13.29 21.97
CA ASN A 468 -5.65 12.24 22.93
C ASN A 468 -6.72 12.72 23.94
N THR A 469 -7.08 11.89 24.91
CA THR A 469 -8.06 12.23 25.96
C THR A 469 -7.64 13.41 26.83
N ASP A 470 -6.36 13.77 26.86
CA ASP A 470 -5.83 14.92 27.62
C ASP A 470 -5.83 16.21 26.78
N GLY A 471 -6.32 16.17 25.53
CA GLY A 471 -6.31 17.28 24.59
C GLY A 471 -4.91 17.60 24.04
N GLN A 472 -4.03 16.61 23.98
CA GLN A 472 -2.66 16.73 23.48
C GLN A 472 -2.43 15.76 22.33
N LYS A 473 -1.43 16.03 21.49
CA LYS A 473 -1.01 15.14 20.40
C LYS A 473 0.15 14.25 20.82
N LEU A 474 -0.01 13.60 21.97
CA LEU A 474 0.97 12.72 22.59
C LEU A 474 0.35 11.34 22.83
N MET A 475 1.12 10.29 22.58
CA MET A 475 0.69 8.92 22.90
C MET A 475 0.65 8.66 24.40
N ASN A 476 1.49 9.34 25.19
CA ASN A 476 1.74 9.10 26.61
C ASN A 476 2.26 7.70 26.92
N HIS A 477 2.86 7.06 25.94
CA HIS A 477 3.43 5.70 26.02
C HIS A 477 4.86 5.68 25.46
N SER A 478 5.58 4.62 25.76
CA SER A 478 6.92 4.38 25.24
C SER A 478 7.17 2.89 24.96
N ILE A 479 8.01 2.62 23.98
CA ILE A 479 8.70 1.35 23.86
C ILE A 479 10.20 1.61 24.03
N THR A 480 10.84 0.79 24.82
CA THR A 480 12.25 0.93 25.20
C THR A 480 12.95 -0.42 25.11
N GLU A 481 14.27 -0.41 25.21
CA GLU A 481 15.10 -1.62 25.10
C GLU A 481 14.81 -2.45 23.85
N ILE A 482 14.45 -1.78 22.74
CA ILE A 482 14.23 -2.45 21.47
C ILE A 482 15.52 -3.14 21.06
N ALA A 483 15.46 -4.45 20.90
CA ALA A 483 16.60 -5.29 20.55
C ALA A 483 16.22 -6.34 19.52
N GLU A 484 17.19 -6.72 18.70
CA GLU A 484 17.09 -7.81 17.74
C GLU A 484 18.14 -8.87 18.08
N SER A 485 17.72 -10.12 18.16
CA SER A 485 18.61 -11.24 18.38
C SER A 485 19.35 -11.65 17.11
N GLU A 486 20.37 -12.52 17.23
CA GLU A 486 21.07 -13.11 16.09
C GLU A 486 20.13 -13.95 15.18
N ASP A 487 19.03 -14.46 15.74
CA ASP A 487 18.00 -15.22 15.02
C ASP A 487 16.87 -14.34 14.44
N GLY A 488 17.00 -13.00 14.48
CA GLY A 488 16.03 -12.05 13.95
C GLY A 488 14.78 -11.87 14.80
N LEU A 489 14.80 -12.32 16.07
CA LEU A 489 13.68 -12.12 16.99
C LEU A 489 13.75 -10.74 17.63
N ILE A 490 12.61 -10.06 17.74
CA ILE A 490 12.52 -8.71 18.34
C ILE A 490 12.06 -8.81 19.80
N SER A 491 12.70 -8.01 20.66
CA SER A 491 12.28 -7.79 22.03
C SER A 491 12.18 -6.30 22.33
N PHE A 492 11.25 -5.91 23.20
CA PHE A 492 11.10 -4.54 23.68
C PHE A 492 10.31 -4.49 24.99
N ILE A 493 10.39 -3.37 25.72
CA ILE A 493 9.57 -3.10 26.89
C ILE A 493 8.58 -2.00 26.54
N PHE A 494 7.28 -2.27 26.72
CA PHE A 494 6.22 -1.29 26.63
C PHE A 494 5.93 -0.73 28.02
N ASP A 495 5.97 0.61 28.17
CA ASP A 495 5.67 1.34 29.41
C ASP A 495 6.36 0.74 30.64
N ASP A 496 7.69 0.68 30.64
CA ASP A 496 8.45 0.20 31.78
C ASP A 496 7.95 0.87 33.09
N GLU A 497 7.43 0.07 34.01
CA GLU A 497 6.95 0.56 35.32
C GLU A 497 8.06 1.28 36.12
N GLU A 498 9.34 0.95 35.89
CA GLU A 498 10.46 1.72 36.43
C GLU A 498 10.67 3.08 35.73
N LEU A 499 10.18 3.23 34.48
CA LEU A 499 10.16 4.51 33.72
C LEU A 499 8.86 5.29 33.95
N GLY A 500 7.76 4.65 34.37
CA GLY A 500 6.51 5.25 34.79
C GLY A 500 6.76 6.17 35.98
N ILE A 501 7.02 7.46 35.71
CA ILE A 501 7.46 8.44 36.71
C ILE A 501 8.67 7.88 37.46
N ARG A 502 9.77 7.57 36.77
CA ARG A 502 11.04 7.79 37.44
C ARG A 502 10.97 9.21 37.91
N ASP A 503 10.60 9.35 39.17
CA ASP A 503 10.90 10.52 39.94
C ASP A 503 12.30 10.92 39.49
N VAL A 504 12.42 12.04 38.74
CA VAL A 504 13.71 12.59 38.26
C VAL A 504 14.70 12.73 39.42
N ASN A 505 14.33 12.19 40.58
CA ASN A 505 15.03 12.17 41.83
C ASN A 505 15.87 10.93 42.11
N ALA A 506 15.75 9.81 41.35
CA ALA A 506 16.38 8.56 41.83
C ALA A 506 17.78 8.24 41.28
N ASN A 507 18.23 8.71 40.09
CA ASN A 507 19.52 8.28 39.55
C ASN A 507 20.35 9.28 38.75
N HIS A 508 20.38 10.55 39.14
CA HIS A 508 21.51 11.39 38.78
C HIS A 508 22.19 11.94 40.02
N ASN A 509 23.33 11.34 40.42
CA ASN A 509 24.41 12.03 41.13
C ASN A 509 24.98 13.17 40.24
N VAL A 510 24.12 13.90 39.52
CA VAL A 510 24.43 15.19 38.90
C VAL A 510 24.04 16.22 39.96
N ASN A 511 24.98 16.99 40.46
CA ASN A 511 24.78 18.11 41.34
C ASN A 511 23.51 18.84 41.00
N LYS A 512 22.39 18.53 41.70
CA LYS A 512 21.08 19.22 41.51
C LYS A 512 21.29 20.70 41.77
N ALA A 513 21.36 21.51 40.73
CA ALA A 513 21.47 22.93 40.85
C ALA A 513 20.12 23.50 41.29
N ILE A 514 20.03 23.88 42.57
CA ILE A 514 18.86 24.50 43.17
C ILE A 514 19.04 26.00 43.10
N TYR A 515 18.04 26.72 42.64
CA TYR A 515 18.05 28.18 42.58
C TYR A 515 16.80 28.74 43.28
N ASN A 516 16.91 29.91 43.87
CA ASN A 516 15.74 30.71 44.26
C ASN A 516 15.17 31.46 43.06
N LEU A 517 14.04 32.14 43.26
CA LEU A 517 13.40 32.94 42.21
C LEU A 517 14.26 34.12 41.69
N SER A 518 15.30 34.53 42.43
CA SER A 518 16.26 35.53 41.99
C SER A 518 17.41 34.96 41.16
N GLY A 519 17.41 33.64 40.87
CA GLY A 519 18.46 33.00 40.11
C GLY A 519 19.73 32.67 40.93
N GLN A 520 19.71 32.84 42.24
CA GLN A 520 20.85 32.46 43.09
C GLN A 520 20.86 30.95 43.33
N ARG A 521 22.00 30.33 43.16
CA ARG A 521 22.19 28.89 43.42
C ARG A 521 22.20 28.65 44.94
N LEU A 522 21.42 27.64 45.34
CA LEU A 522 21.27 27.23 46.73
C LEU A 522 21.96 25.87 46.96
N CYS A 523 22.45 25.63 48.18
CA CYS A 523 22.99 24.34 48.58
C CYS A 523 21.90 23.33 48.96
N LYS A 524 20.69 23.81 49.31
CA LYS A 524 19.49 23.01 49.63
C LYS A 524 18.24 23.85 49.36
N PRO A 525 17.07 23.24 49.17
CA PRO A 525 15.81 23.98 49.04
C PRO A 525 15.58 24.90 50.22
N GLN A 526 15.03 26.07 49.99
CA GLN A 526 14.58 27.01 51.00
C GLN A 526 13.05 27.04 51.06
N LYS A 527 12.49 27.44 52.16
CA LYS A 527 11.05 27.65 52.33
C LYS A 527 10.52 28.56 51.21
N GLY A 528 9.42 28.14 50.56
CA GLY A 528 8.83 28.83 49.44
C GLY A 528 9.21 28.21 48.09
N ILE A 529 9.19 29.01 47.03
CA ILE A 529 9.41 28.53 45.67
C ILE A 529 10.91 28.39 45.37
N ASN A 530 11.33 27.20 44.90
CA ASN A 530 12.66 26.90 44.41
C ASN A 530 12.60 26.47 42.93
N ILE A 531 13.66 26.72 42.20
CA ILE A 531 13.85 26.22 40.84
C ILE A 531 14.85 25.07 40.93
N ILE A 532 14.41 23.86 40.65
CA ILE A 532 15.25 22.67 40.63
C ILE A 532 15.16 22.06 39.23
N ASN A 533 16.29 21.94 38.52
CA ASN A 533 16.34 21.48 37.15
C ASN A 533 15.38 22.17 36.18
N GLY A 534 15.25 23.51 36.35
CA GLY A 534 14.38 24.34 35.51
C GLY A 534 12.89 24.32 35.86
N LYS A 535 12.46 23.54 36.87
CA LYS A 535 11.05 23.44 37.31
C LYS A 535 10.86 24.13 38.66
N LEU A 536 9.64 24.66 38.88
CA LEU A 536 9.26 25.32 40.12
C LEU A 536 8.77 24.31 41.17
N TYR A 537 9.35 24.33 42.36
CA TYR A 537 8.96 23.51 43.50
C TYR A 537 8.65 24.41 44.71
N TYR A 538 7.60 24.06 45.42
CA TYR A 538 7.23 24.77 46.65
C TYR A 538 7.61 23.92 47.87
N GLU A 539 8.59 24.38 48.65
CA GLU A 539 8.99 23.74 49.89
C GLU A 539 8.12 24.27 51.03
N LYS A 540 7.42 23.37 51.68
CA LYS A 540 6.70 23.60 52.93
C LYS A 540 7.65 23.45 54.12
N ASP A 541 7.29 23.94 55.29
CA ASP A 541 8.06 23.85 56.54
C ASP A 541 8.59 22.47 56.85
#